data_5b9b62b06a43b1ddf58ab617e57bb8f3
#
_entry.id   5b9b62b06a43b1ddf58ab617e57bb8f3
#
_cell.length_a   1.000
_cell.length_b   1.000
_cell.length_c   1.000
_cell.angle_alpha   90.00
_cell.angle_beta   90.00
_cell.angle_gamma   90.00
#
_symmetry.space_group_name_H-M   'P 1'
#
loop_
_entity.id
_entity.type
_entity.pdbx_description
1 polymer ?
#
loop_
_entity_poly.entity_id
_entity_poly.type
_entity_poly.pdbx_seq_one_letter_code
_entity_poly.pdbx_strand_id
1 'polypeptide(L)'
;MANPFTYSELHSKDLKRARAFYSELFEWKLAPVPVPGREYSMVEAGEGTQGGLTEELFEGISGWLTYVRVDDCARSTRRARDLGAQVVRDCVEIPDGIFSVLRDPAGAAVGIFQPRKA
;
A
#
# COMPACT_ATOMS: atom_id res chain seq x y z
N MET A 1 5.66 18.59 -9.41
CA MET A 1 4.56 18.17 -8.56
C MET A 1 5.10 17.56 -7.27
N ALA A 2 4.44 17.85 -6.15
CA ALA A 2 4.81 17.23 -4.88
C ALA A 2 4.42 15.75 -4.85
N ASN A 3 4.98 15.02 -3.92
CA ASN A 3 4.73 13.59 -3.75
C ASN A 3 3.92 13.35 -2.47
N PRO A 4 2.60 13.49 -2.51
CA PRO A 4 1.78 13.31 -1.31
C PRO A 4 1.68 11.85 -0.90
N PHE A 5 1.42 11.62 0.39
CA PHE A 5 0.96 10.32 0.85
C PHE A 5 -0.44 10.09 0.29
N THR A 6 -0.69 8.93 -0.28
CA THR A 6 -1.95 8.70 -0.97
C THR A 6 -2.73 7.50 -0.44
N TYR A 7 -2.09 6.59 0.27
CA TYR A 7 -2.76 5.39 0.74
C TYR A 7 -1.95 4.75 1.86
N SER A 8 -2.64 4.14 2.84
CA SER A 8 -1.99 3.36 3.88
C SER A 8 -2.64 1.98 3.93
N GLU A 9 -1.81 0.95 3.91
CA GLU A 9 -2.30 -0.41 3.81
C GLU A 9 -1.66 -1.26 4.90
N LEU A 10 -2.50 -1.91 5.70
CA LEU A 10 -2.00 -2.83 6.71
C LEU A 10 -1.82 -4.21 6.11
N HIS A 11 -0.64 -4.76 6.28
CA HIS A 11 -0.31 -6.14 5.97
C HIS A 11 -0.23 -6.91 7.27
N SER A 12 -1.21 -7.76 7.54
CA SER A 12 -1.36 -8.40 8.83
C SER A 12 -1.14 -9.91 8.75
N LYS A 13 -0.47 -10.44 9.75
CA LYS A 13 -0.32 -11.89 9.91
C LYS A 13 -1.62 -12.56 10.30
N ASP A 14 -2.54 -11.80 10.90
CA ASP A 14 -3.84 -12.27 11.35
C ASP A 14 -4.88 -11.20 11.03
N LEU A 15 -5.38 -11.25 9.80
CA LEU A 15 -6.28 -10.23 9.30
C LEU A 15 -7.61 -10.17 10.07
N LYS A 16 -8.13 -11.33 10.46
CA LYS A 16 -9.37 -11.38 11.24
C LYS A 16 -9.23 -10.63 12.57
N ARG A 17 -8.12 -10.86 13.25
CA ARG A 17 -7.81 -10.21 14.51
C ARG A 17 -7.57 -8.72 14.34
N ALA A 18 -6.89 -8.34 13.27
CA ALA A 18 -6.64 -6.94 12.96
C ALA A 18 -7.96 -6.21 12.68
N ARG A 19 -8.85 -6.81 11.89
CA ARG A 19 -10.16 -6.21 11.62
C ARG A 19 -10.96 -5.96 12.89
N ALA A 20 -10.98 -6.94 13.78
CA ALA A 20 -11.69 -6.80 15.05
C ALA A 20 -11.10 -5.67 15.90
N PHE A 21 -9.79 -5.62 15.99
CA PHE A 21 -9.10 -4.61 16.79
C PHE A 21 -9.37 -3.20 16.27
N TYR A 22 -9.16 -2.97 14.99
CA TYR A 22 -9.28 -1.62 14.44
C TYR A 22 -10.72 -1.13 14.34
N SER A 23 -11.66 -2.02 14.05
CA SER A 23 -13.07 -1.62 14.00
C SER A 23 -13.65 -1.30 15.38
N GLU A 24 -13.08 -1.86 16.44
CA GLU A 24 -13.48 -1.51 17.81
C GLU A 24 -12.77 -0.25 18.30
N LEU A 25 -11.51 -0.07 17.92
CA LEU A 25 -10.72 1.06 18.39
C LEU A 25 -11.12 2.36 17.70
N PHE A 26 -11.38 2.29 16.41
CA PHE A 26 -11.71 3.46 15.59
C PHE A 26 -13.11 3.35 15.02
N GLU A 27 -13.67 4.48 14.59
CA GLU A 27 -14.95 4.50 13.91
C GLU A 27 -14.80 4.16 12.43
N TRP A 28 -14.04 3.11 12.16
CA TRP A 28 -13.81 2.65 10.79
C TRP A 28 -14.86 1.63 10.40
N LYS A 29 -15.39 1.77 9.20
CA LYS A 29 -16.20 0.73 8.58
C LYS A 29 -15.30 -0.01 7.60
N LEU A 30 -15.30 -1.32 7.69
CA LEU A 30 -14.46 -2.15 6.84
C LEU A 30 -15.33 -2.81 5.79
N ALA A 31 -15.09 -2.49 4.52
CA ALA A 31 -15.86 -3.02 3.41
C ALA A 31 -15.04 -4.06 2.65
N PRO A 32 -15.50 -5.33 2.58
CA PRO A 32 -14.80 -6.33 1.80
C PRO A 32 -14.75 -5.94 0.33
N VAL A 33 -13.60 -6.17 -0.30
CA VAL A 33 -13.41 -5.91 -1.72
C VAL A 33 -13.01 -7.22 -2.38
N PRO A 34 -13.66 -7.62 -3.48
CA PRO A 34 -13.29 -8.84 -4.16
C PRO A 34 -11.95 -8.67 -4.88
N VAL A 35 -10.94 -9.38 -4.36
CA VAL A 35 -9.62 -9.42 -4.97
C VAL A 35 -9.25 -10.90 -5.14
N PRO A 36 -8.89 -11.33 -6.35
CA PRO A 36 -8.55 -12.74 -6.56
C PRO A 36 -7.43 -13.23 -5.66
N GLY A 37 -7.67 -14.36 -5.00
CA GLY A 37 -6.66 -15.08 -4.23
C GLY A 37 -6.33 -14.50 -2.87
N ARG A 38 -7.05 -13.49 -2.39
CA ARG A 38 -6.78 -12.92 -1.06
C ARG A 38 -7.98 -12.18 -0.50
N GLU A 39 -7.93 -11.94 0.80
CA GLU A 39 -8.90 -11.11 1.47
C GLU A 39 -8.39 -9.68 1.54
N TYR A 40 -9.24 -8.73 1.22
CA TYR A 40 -8.92 -7.32 1.27
C TYR A 40 -10.13 -6.55 1.80
N SER A 41 -9.89 -5.63 2.71
CA SER A 41 -10.94 -4.75 3.23
C SER A 41 -10.53 -3.30 3.00
N MET A 42 -11.41 -2.52 2.38
CA MET A 42 -11.25 -1.07 2.31
C MET A 42 -11.67 -0.47 3.63
N VAL A 43 -10.94 0.55 4.06
CA VAL A 43 -11.27 1.29 5.28
C VAL A 43 -12.06 2.53 4.91
N GLU A 44 -13.27 2.64 5.45
CA GLU A 44 -14.08 3.85 5.35
C GLU A 44 -13.85 4.66 6.62
N ALA A 45 -12.91 5.58 6.55
CA ALA A 45 -12.45 6.35 7.71
C ALA A 45 -13.06 7.75 7.81
N GLY A 46 -13.90 8.13 6.84
CA GLY A 46 -14.44 9.48 6.75
C GLY A 46 -13.62 10.31 5.78
N GLU A 47 -12.79 11.19 6.28
CA GLU A 47 -11.94 12.04 5.43
C GLU A 47 -10.47 11.66 5.56
N GLY A 48 -9.66 12.26 4.71
CA GLY A 48 -8.22 12.08 4.71
C GLY A 48 -7.76 11.00 3.75
N THR A 49 -6.54 10.52 3.98
CA THR A 49 -5.93 9.49 3.16
C THR A 49 -6.67 8.16 3.32
N GLN A 50 -6.92 7.51 2.22
CA GLN A 50 -7.60 6.22 2.22
C GLN A 50 -6.68 5.10 2.71
N GLY A 51 -7.29 3.98 3.08
CA GLY A 51 -6.53 2.85 3.55
C GLY A 51 -7.23 1.53 3.32
N GLY A 52 -6.50 0.46 3.58
CA GLY A 52 -7.01 -0.89 3.45
C GLY A 52 -6.31 -1.83 4.42
N LEU A 53 -6.93 -2.98 4.63
CA LEU A 53 -6.37 -4.05 5.43
C LEU A 53 -6.30 -5.31 4.59
N THR A 54 -5.17 -6.00 4.63
CA THR A 54 -5.00 -7.25 3.90
C THR A 54 -4.09 -8.19 4.68
N GLU A 55 -4.08 -9.45 4.29
CA GLU A 55 -3.09 -10.39 4.78
C GLU A 55 -1.71 -10.03 4.23
N GLU A 56 -0.66 -10.57 4.82
CA GLU A 56 0.71 -10.31 4.33
C GLU A 56 0.85 -10.87 2.91
N LEU A 57 1.20 -9.99 1.98
CA LEU A 57 1.30 -10.31 0.56
C LEU A 57 2.73 -10.33 0.05
N PHE A 58 3.56 -9.51 0.62
CA PHE A 58 4.91 -9.32 0.13
C PHE A 58 5.89 -9.86 1.16
N GLU A 59 6.80 -10.69 0.73
CA GLU A 59 7.77 -11.31 1.62
C GLU A 59 8.53 -10.27 2.43
N GLY A 60 8.49 -10.43 3.75
CA GLY A 60 9.18 -9.53 4.65
C GLY A 60 8.48 -8.20 4.90
N ILE A 61 7.30 -7.98 4.34
CA ILE A 61 6.52 -6.77 4.59
C ILE A 61 5.41 -7.11 5.56
N SER A 62 5.46 -6.50 6.75
CA SER A 62 4.46 -6.67 7.81
C SER A 62 4.17 -5.32 8.42
N GLY A 63 2.93 -5.10 8.87
CA GLY A 63 2.52 -3.84 9.45
C GLY A 63 2.03 -2.85 8.40
N TRP A 64 2.09 -1.58 8.72
CA TRP A 64 1.56 -0.53 7.86
C TRP A 64 2.54 -0.19 6.75
N LEU A 65 2.04 -0.19 5.51
CA LEU A 65 2.77 0.22 4.32
C LEU A 65 2.12 1.48 3.78
N THR A 66 2.89 2.56 3.70
CA THR A 66 2.43 3.83 3.19
C THR A 66 2.84 3.98 1.73
N TYR A 67 1.91 4.44 0.90
CA TYR A 67 2.17 4.70 -0.51
C TYR A 67 2.30 6.20 -0.76
N VAL A 68 3.28 6.55 -1.58
CA VAL A 68 3.57 7.92 -2.00
C VAL A 68 3.22 8.05 -3.49
N ARG A 69 2.49 9.09 -3.84
CA ARG A 69 2.10 9.31 -5.23
C ARG A 69 3.28 9.75 -6.06
N VAL A 70 3.42 9.16 -7.26
CA VAL A 70 4.43 9.55 -8.24
C VAL A 70 3.77 9.72 -9.61
N ASP A 71 4.40 10.48 -10.50
CA ASP A 71 3.88 10.69 -11.84
C ASP A 71 4.19 9.52 -12.78
N ASP A 72 5.31 8.86 -12.56
CA ASP A 72 5.80 7.79 -13.42
C ASP A 72 6.45 6.71 -12.56
N CYS A 73 5.72 5.64 -12.33
CA CYS A 73 6.16 4.56 -11.45
C CYS A 73 7.44 3.88 -11.95
N ALA A 74 7.52 3.62 -13.26
CA ALA A 74 8.70 2.97 -13.84
C ALA A 74 9.96 3.82 -13.63
N ARG A 75 9.84 5.11 -13.89
CA ARG A 75 10.94 6.05 -13.71
C ARG A 75 11.36 6.16 -12.25
N SER A 76 10.38 6.30 -11.36
CA SER A 76 10.64 6.40 -9.92
C SER A 76 11.27 5.13 -9.37
N THR A 77 10.84 3.96 -9.86
CA THR A 77 11.43 2.69 -9.43
C THR A 77 12.89 2.58 -9.85
N ARG A 78 13.21 2.97 -11.10
CA ARG A 78 14.60 2.99 -11.57
C ARG A 78 15.44 3.95 -10.73
N ARG A 79 14.90 5.13 -10.48
CA ARG A 79 15.57 6.13 -9.66
C ARG A 79 15.83 5.61 -8.25
N ALA A 80 14.86 4.91 -7.67
CA ALA A 80 15.01 4.32 -6.34
C ALA A 80 16.18 3.33 -6.30
N ARG A 81 16.28 2.46 -7.31
CA ARG A 81 17.42 1.53 -7.40
C ARG A 81 18.74 2.28 -7.44
N ASP A 82 18.81 3.34 -8.23
CA ASP A 82 20.05 4.14 -8.34
C ASP A 82 20.43 4.79 -7.01
N LEU A 83 19.44 5.05 -6.17
CA LEU A 83 19.64 5.66 -4.86
C LEU A 83 19.84 4.63 -3.73
N GLY A 84 19.90 3.34 -4.07
CA GLY A 84 20.22 2.30 -3.12
C GLY A 84 19.03 1.52 -2.55
N ALA A 85 17.85 1.71 -3.09
CA ALA A 85 16.68 0.97 -2.64
C ALA A 85 16.67 -0.47 -3.19
N GLN A 86 16.03 -1.36 -2.44
CA GLN A 86 15.70 -2.69 -2.91
C GLN A 86 14.27 -2.68 -3.42
N VAL A 87 14.01 -3.24 -4.60
CA VAL A 87 12.67 -3.32 -5.15
C VAL A 87 12.04 -4.66 -4.78
N VAL A 88 10.96 -4.62 -4.01
CA VAL A 88 10.24 -5.81 -3.56
C VAL A 88 9.19 -6.21 -4.60
N ARG A 89 8.49 -5.22 -5.15
CA ARG A 89 7.56 -5.42 -6.27
C ARG A 89 7.79 -4.31 -7.27
N ASP A 90 7.85 -4.66 -8.54
CA ASP A 90 8.26 -3.76 -9.61
C ASP A 90 7.10 -3.50 -10.56
N CYS A 91 6.56 -2.28 -10.52
CA CYS A 91 5.55 -1.79 -11.47
C CYS A 91 4.40 -2.75 -11.70
N VAL A 92 3.66 -3.05 -10.65
CA VAL A 92 2.49 -3.91 -10.71
C VAL A 92 1.28 -3.12 -11.18
N GLU A 93 0.64 -3.56 -12.25
CA GLU A 93 -0.57 -2.91 -12.74
C GLU A 93 -1.81 -3.41 -12.00
N ILE A 94 -2.64 -2.47 -11.58
CA ILE A 94 -3.95 -2.74 -10.98
C ILE A 94 -4.96 -1.80 -11.65
N PRO A 95 -6.27 -2.03 -11.45
CA PRO A 95 -7.27 -1.14 -12.08
C PRO A 95 -7.06 0.33 -11.77
N ASP A 96 -6.61 0.67 -10.56
CA ASP A 96 -6.45 2.05 -10.12
C ASP A 96 -5.15 2.71 -10.58
N GLY A 97 -4.19 1.94 -11.07
CA GLY A 97 -2.91 2.50 -11.50
C GLY A 97 -1.78 1.49 -11.49
N ILE A 98 -0.60 1.96 -11.16
CA ILE A 98 0.62 1.15 -11.15
C ILE A 98 1.35 1.41 -9.83
N PHE A 99 1.82 0.36 -9.17
CA PHE A 99 2.57 0.54 -7.93
C PHE A 99 3.85 -0.27 -7.90
N SER A 100 4.80 0.18 -7.10
CA SER A 100 5.97 -0.59 -6.71
C SER A 100 6.06 -0.60 -5.19
N VAL A 101 6.69 -1.63 -4.64
CA VAL A 101 7.00 -1.71 -3.22
C VAL A 101 8.51 -1.76 -3.07
N LEU A 102 9.04 -0.89 -2.24
CA LEU A 102 10.47 -0.68 -2.10
C LEU A 102 10.88 -0.85 -0.63
N ARG A 103 12.14 -1.22 -0.42
CA ARG A 103 12.81 -0.99 0.85
C ARG A 103 13.80 0.13 0.64
N ASP A 104 13.77 1.14 1.51
CA ASP A 104 14.73 2.23 1.42
C ASP A 104 16.14 1.73 1.80
N PRO A 105 17.19 2.54 1.63
CA PRO A 105 18.54 2.10 1.93
C PRO A 105 18.79 1.63 3.37
N ALA A 106 17.92 2.02 4.30
CA ALA A 106 18.00 1.58 5.70
C ALA A 106 17.09 0.38 5.99
N GLY A 107 16.33 -0.10 4.99
CA GLY A 107 15.51 -1.31 5.12
C GLY A 107 14.03 -1.08 5.38
N ALA A 108 13.58 0.18 5.51
CA ALA A 108 12.18 0.46 5.74
C ALA A 108 11.37 0.33 4.45
N ALA A 109 10.15 -0.21 4.57
CA ALA A 109 9.28 -0.40 3.42
C ALA A 109 8.50 0.86 3.10
N VAL A 110 8.32 1.13 1.82
CA VAL A 110 7.48 2.21 1.31
C VAL A 110 6.93 1.79 -0.05
N GLY A 111 5.70 2.18 -0.33
CA GLY A 111 5.11 1.99 -1.65
C GLY A 111 5.16 3.28 -2.45
N ILE A 112 5.21 3.14 -3.77
CA ILE A 112 5.00 4.28 -4.68
C ILE A 112 3.86 3.92 -5.61
N PHE A 113 3.03 4.89 -5.93
CA PHE A 113 1.82 4.67 -6.69
C PHE A 113 1.61 5.74 -7.74
N GLN A 114 1.40 5.29 -8.98
CA GLN A 114 1.05 6.15 -10.11
C GLN A 114 -0.43 5.95 -10.38
N PRO A 115 -1.28 6.97 -10.13
CA PRO A 115 -2.71 6.84 -10.39
C PRO A 115 -2.98 6.66 -11.89
N ARG A 116 -4.06 5.94 -12.19
CA ARG A 116 -4.52 5.83 -13.58
C ARG A 116 -4.98 7.21 -14.06
N LYS A 117 -4.63 7.54 -15.28
CA LYS A 117 -5.08 8.79 -15.88
C LYS A 117 -6.57 8.71 -16.19
N ALA A 118 -7.27 9.78 -15.89
CA ALA A 118 -8.69 9.90 -16.17
C ALA A 118 -8.95 9.98 -17.68
#